data_9fbb1e8bfb0c8fa5b930bbf1ee7a645d
#
_entry.id   9fbb1e8bfb0c8fa5b930bbf1ee7a645d
#
_cell.length_a   1.000
_cell.length_b   1.000
_cell.length_c   1.000
_cell.angle_alpha   90.00
_cell.angle_beta   90.00
_cell.angle_gamma   90.00
#
_symmetry.space_group_name_H-M   'P 1'
#
loop_
_entity.id
_entity.type
_entity.pdbx_description
1 polymer ?
#
loop_
_entity_poly.entity_id
_entity_poly.type
_entity_poly.pdbx_seq_one_letter_code
_entity_poly.pdbx_strand_id
1 'polypeptide(L)'
;MEDQSRVSTRKLVDSDQEQERLEELIETVKPPIPQGPAWTHLHYLLFTPFRYPPLHHGSRFRTATEPGVWYGSLAIETAVAEVAYWRLCFLNDTTADIQSEIFLTAFWIPLESDKAIDVTAPPFDAYTEKISSKTSYADSQSLGTSMREDGVELCLYRSARDPEQGKNVAVCSPDAFAKKTVSDASRETWYCWASKDRAEFRWQSFTQTKSLRFTRATFEVSGRLPIMR
;
A
#
# COMPACT_ATOMS: atom_id res chain seq x y z
N MET A 1 1.11 -5.24 -4.21
CA MET A 1 -0.32 -5.56 -4.44
C MET A 1 -0.46 -7.00 -4.92
N GLU A 2 -1.66 -7.55 -4.92
CA GLU A 2 -1.89 -8.90 -5.42
C GLU A 2 -1.60 -9.00 -6.92
N ASP A 3 -1.31 -10.23 -7.39
CA ASP A 3 -0.96 -10.48 -8.78
C ASP A 3 -2.06 -9.99 -9.73
N GLN A 4 -1.69 -9.14 -10.67
CA GLN A 4 -2.60 -8.51 -11.62
C GLN A 4 -2.75 -9.32 -12.92
N SER A 5 -2.01 -10.42 -13.06
CA SER A 5 -2.12 -11.33 -14.21
C SER A 5 -3.25 -12.35 -14.06
N ARG A 6 -3.87 -12.46 -12.89
CA ARG A 6 -4.92 -13.44 -12.58
C ARG A 6 -6.27 -12.80 -12.39
N VAL A 7 -7.26 -13.29 -13.11
CA VAL A 7 -8.67 -12.94 -12.90
C VAL A 7 -9.18 -13.78 -11.72
N SER A 8 -9.21 -13.20 -10.53
CA SER A 8 -9.56 -13.91 -9.28
C SER A 8 -11.02 -14.40 -9.27
N THR A 9 -11.89 -13.74 -10.02
CA THR A 9 -13.31 -14.06 -10.19
C THR A 9 -13.56 -15.26 -11.11
N ARG A 10 -12.58 -15.65 -11.96
CA ARG A 10 -12.74 -16.71 -12.95
C ARG A 10 -13.21 -18.05 -12.36
N LYS A 11 -12.80 -18.37 -11.15
CA LYS A 11 -13.22 -19.60 -10.44
C LYS A 11 -14.67 -19.58 -9.95
N LEU A 12 -15.38 -18.47 -10.07
CA LEU A 12 -16.75 -18.28 -9.60
C LEU A 12 -17.78 -18.43 -10.74
N VAL A 13 -17.32 -18.61 -11.97
CA VAL A 13 -18.16 -18.66 -13.19
C VAL A 13 -17.67 -19.77 -14.13
N ASP A 14 -18.59 -20.27 -14.95
CA ASP A 14 -18.32 -21.42 -15.84
C ASP A 14 -18.01 -21.01 -17.29
N SER A 15 -18.37 -19.79 -17.69
CA SER A 15 -18.18 -19.29 -19.06
C SER A 15 -17.55 -17.90 -19.11
N ASP A 16 -17.03 -17.51 -20.28
CA ASP A 16 -16.49 -16.17 -20.50
C ASP A 16 -17.59 -15.11 -20.46
N GLN A 17 -18.81 -15.43 -20.96
CA GLN A 17 -19.94 -14.54 -20.90
C GLN A 17 -20.38 -14.24 -19.45
N GLU A 18 -20.40 -15.25 -18.61
CA GLU A 18 -20.66 -15.07 -17.17
C GLU A 18 -19.57 -14.26 -16.48
N GLN A 19 -18.30 -14.46 -16.90
CA GLN A 19 -17.18 -13.66 -16.41
C GLN A 19 -17.35 -12.17 -16.75
N GLU A 20 -17.65 -11.85 -18.00
CA GLU A 20 -17.91 -10.47 -18.43
C GLU A 20 -19.07 -9.87 -17.63
N ARG A 21 -20.16 -10.61 -17.48
CA ARG A 21 -21.32 -10.15 -16.70
C ARG A 21 -21.01 -9.93 -15.23
N LEU A 22 -20.22 -10.82 -14.63
CA LEU A 22 -19.79 -10.67 -13.24
C LEU A 22 -18.90 -9.43 -13.07
N GLU A 23 -17.95 -9.18 -13.96
CA GLU A 23 -17.10 -7.99 -13.92
C GLU A 23 -17.92 -6.68 -14.08
N GLU A 24 -18.91 -6.66 -14.99
CA GLU A 24 -19.85 -5.54 -15.11
C GLU A 24 -20.60 -5.30 -13.80
N LEU A 25 -21.18 -6.34 -13.20
CA LEU A 25 -21.90 -6.23 -11.93
C LEU A 25 -21.00 -5.73 -10.78
N ILE A 26 -19.80 -6.26 -10.69
CA ILE A 26 -18.81 -5.80 -9.70
C ILE A 26 -18.51 -4.31 -9.92
N GLU A 27 -18.36 -3.86 -11.17
CA GLU A 27 -18.06 -2.46 -11.46
C GLU A 27 -19.21 -1.52 -11.05
N THR A 28 -20.47 -1.96 -11.17
CA THR A 28 -21.65 -1.13 -10.78
C THR A 28 -21.74 -0.86 -9.28
N VAL A 29 -21.18 -1.74 -8.44
CA VAL A 29 -21.22 -1.59 -6.96
C VAL A 29 -19.97 -0.90 -6.40
N LYS A 30 -18.95 -0.67 -7.23
CA LYS A 30 -17.77 0.08 -6.84
C LYS A 30 -18.07 1.58 -6.74
N PRO A 31 -17.42 2.32 -5.83
CA PRO A 31 -17.49 3.78 -5.84
C PRO A 31 -17.12 4.35 -7.22
N PRO A 32 -17.64 5.50 -7.62
CA PRO A 32 -17.28 6.11 -8.89
C PRO A 32 -15.78 6.44 -8.95
N ILE A 33 -15.19 6.34 -10.14
CA ILE A 33 -13.82 6.81 -10.38
C ILE A 33 -13.82 8.33 -10.20
N PRO A 34 -12.85 8.90 -9.45
CA PRO A 34 -12.74 10.34 -9.31
C PRO A 34 -12.65 11.03 -10.68
N GLN A 35 -13.31 12.19 -10.81
CA GLN A 35 -13.44 12.91 -12.08
C GLN A 35 -12.51 14.13 -12.11
N GLY A 36 -12.07 14.51 -13.31
CA GLY A 36 -11.27 15.71 -13.57
C GLY A 36 -9.99 15.41 -14.36
N PRO A 37 -9.27 16.46 -14.79
CA PRO A 37 -8.10 16.34 -15.68
C PRO A 37 -6.96 15.49 -15.11
N ALA A 38 -6.73 15.54 -13.80
CA ALA A 38 -5.69 14.78 -13.12
C ALA A 38 -5.94 13.26 -13.19
N TRP A 39 -7.22 12.86 -13.26
CA TRP A 39 -7.64 11.44 -13.28
C TRP A 39 -7.72 10.87 -14.70
N THR A 40 -7.74 11.72 -15.72
CA THR A 40 -7.86 11.30 -17.12
C THR A 40 -6.65 10.47 -17.53
N HIS A 41 -6.91 9.24 -18.01
CA HIS A 41 -5.90 8.26 -18.41
C HIS A 41 -4.97 7.77 -17.29
N LEU A 42 -5.28 8.06 -16.02
CA LEU A 42 -4.51 7.55 -14.89
C LEU A 42 -4.74 6.04 -14.76
N HIS A 43 -3.65 5.28 -14.70
CA HIS A 43 -3.70 3.82 -14.59
C HIS A 43 -4.42 3.39 -13.30
N TYR A 44 -5.23 2.32 -13.35
CA TYR A 44 -6.02 1.88 -12.20
C TYR A 44 -5.20 1.60 -10.93
N LEU A 45 -3.98 1.13 -11.03
CA LEU A 45 -3.07 0.94 -9.89
C LEU A 45 -2.73 2.25 -9.16
N LEU A 46 -2.88 3.39 -9.83
CA LEU A 46 -2.59 4.70 -9.27
C LEU A 46 -3.84 5.36 -8.70
N PHE A 47 -5.01 5.24 -9.36
CA PHE A 47 -6.22 5.88 -8.85
C PHE A 47 -7.00 5.05 -7.82
N THR A 48 -6.84 3.72 -7.79
CA THR A 48 -7.63 2.85 -6.90
C THR A 48 -7.60 3.27 -5.42
N PRO A 49 -6.45 3.65 -4.81
CA PRO A 49 -6.45 4.10 -3.42
C PRO A 49 -7.27 5.36 -3.14
N PHE A 50 -7.51 6.19 -4.15
CA PHE A 50 -8.35 7.38 -4.05
C PHE A 50 -9.84 7.10 -4.28
N ARG A 51 -10.15 6.01 -4.97
CA ARG A 51 -11.51 5.61 -5.32
C ARG A 51 -12.29 5.07 -4.12
N TYR A 52 -11.62 4.32 -3.24
CA TYR A 52 -12.30 3.61 -2.16
C TYR A 52 -12.30 4.40 -0.85
N PRO A 53 -13.42 4.35 -0.10
CA PRO A 53 -13.48 4.93 1.22
C PRO A 53 -12.44 4.25 2.15
N PRO A 54 -11.96 4.97 3.17
CA PRO A 54 -11.04 4.39 4.14
C PRO A 54 -11.75 3.35 5.02
N LEU A 55 -10.94 2.54 5.68
CA LEU A 55 -11.38 1.75 6.83
C LEU A 55 -11.76 2.68 7.99
N HIS A 56 -12.46 2.15 8.99
CA HIS A 56 -12.95 2.91 10.16
C HIS A 56 -11.86 3.74 10.87
N HIS A 57 -10.65 3.24 10.89
CA HIS A 57 -9.49 3.91 11.50
C HIS A 57 -8.71 4.80 10.53
N GLY A 58 -9.17 4.93 9.29
CA GLY A 58 -8.42 5.66 8.26
C GLY A 58 -7.11 4.98 7.86
N SER A 59 -6.09 5.77 7.58
CA SER A 59 -4.72 5.33 7.33
C SER A 59 -3.73 6.33 7.94
N ARG A 60 -2.42 6.13 7.77
CA ARG A 60 -1.41 6.96 8.45
C ARG A 60 -1.61 8.47 8.27
N PHE A 61 -1.88 8.95 7.06
CA PHE A 61 -2.10 10.38 6.78
C PHE A 61 -3.53 10.70 6.34
N ARG A 62 -4.51 9.92 6.79
CA ARG A 62 -5.90 10.05 6.37
C ARG A 62 -6.83 9.57 7.47
N THR A 63 -7.75 10.43 7.88
CA THR A 63 -8.87 10.06 8.75
C THR A 63 -9.93 9.26 7.97
N ALA A 64 -10.95 8.75 8.66
CA ALA A 64 -12.04 7.98 8.03
C ALA A 64 -12.91 8.80 7.07
N THR A 65 -12.87 10.12 7.12
CA THR A 65 -13.73 11.03 6.33
C THR A 65 -13.00 11.77 5.21
N GLU A 66 -11.68 11.64 5.14
CA GLU A 66 -10.85 12.36 4.18
C GLU A 66 -10.63 11.58 2.87
N PRO A 67 -10.23 12.26 1.78
CA PRO A 67 -9.90 11.64 0.49
C PRO A 67 -8.80 10.59 0.58
N GLY A 68 -8.73 9.68 -0.39
CA GLY A 68 -7.73 8.64 -0.49
C GLY A 68 -6.29 9.14 -0.49
N VAL A 69 -5.38 8.26 -0.09
CA VAL A 69 -3.93 8.46 -0.18
C VAL A 69 -3.33 7.22 -0.81
N TRP A 70 -2.50 7.41 -1.82
CA TRP A 70 -1.71 6.33 -2.38
C TRP A 70 -0.39 6.21 -1.60
N TYR A 71 -0.01 4.99 -1.25
CA TYR A 71 1.20 4.70 -0.49
C TYR A 71 2.19 3.88 -1.30
N GLY A 72 3.45 4.25 -1.25
CA GLY A 72 4.57 3.53 -1.82
C GLY A 72 5.81 3.61 -0.93
N SER A 73 6.90 3.01 -1.41
CA SER A 73 8.21 3.02 -0.74
C SER A 73 9.31 3.33 -1.74
N LEU A 74 10.39 3.96 -1.28
CA LEU A 74 11.53 4.26 -2.14
C LEU A 74 12.43 3.05 -2.41
N ALA A 75 12.28 1.97 -1.61
CA ALA A 75 13.00 0.72 -1.76
C ALA A 75 12.04 -0.46 -1.71
N ILE A 76 12.36 -1.52 -2.45
CA ILE A 76 11.53 -2.73 -2.49
C ILE A 76 11.53 -3.44 -1.13
N GLU A 77 12.61 -3.42 -0.39
CA GLU A 77 12.74 -3.99 0.95
C GLU A 77 11.72 -3.37 1.91
N THR A 78 11.62 -2.04 1.88
CA THR A 78 10.66 -1.28 2.69
C THR A 78 9.22 -1.60 2.29
N ALA A 79 8.93 -1.66 0.98
CA ALA A 79 7.61 -2.02 0.48
C ALA A 79 7.21 -3.44 0.90
N VAL A 80 8.15 -4.38 0.84
CA VAL A 80 7.92 -5.78 1.26
C VAL A 80 7.72 -5.88 2.77
N ALA A 81 8.44 -5.10 3.60
CA ALA A 81 8.22 -5.03 5.04
C ALA A 81 6.81 -4.56 5.41
N GLU A 82 6.30 -3.51 4.73
CA GLU A 82 4.92 -3.05 4.90
C GLU A 82 3.90 -4.14 4.54
N VAL A 83 4.11 -4.85 3.41
CA VAL A 83 3.22 -5.95 3.00
C VAL A 83 3.30 -7.11 3.99
N ALA A 84 4.50 -7.46 4.48
CA ALA A 84 4.70 -8.53 5.46
C ALA A 84 3.89 -8.27 6.73
N TYR A 85 3.96 -7.05 7.26
CA TYR A 85 3.18 -6.65 8.43
C TYR A 85 1.68 -6.86 8.21
N TRP A 86 1.12 -6.37 7.09
CA TRP A 86 -0.31 -6.51 6.82
C TRP A 86 -0.74 -7.96 6.59
N ARG A 87 0.12 -8.81 5.99
CA ARG A 87 -0.14 -10.26 5.85
C ARG A 87 -0.22 -10.94 7.22
N LEU A 88 0.71 -10.63 8.12
CA LEU A 88 0.69 -11.17 9.48
C LEU A 88 -0.54 -10.70 10.27
N CYS A 89 -0.93 -9.43 10.14
CA CYS A 89 -2.17 -8.92 10.74
C CYS A 89 -3.40 -9.67 10.21
N PHE A 90 -3.52 -9.84 8.89
CA PHE A 90 -4.63 -10.57 8.27
C PHE A 90 -4.73 -12.02 8.77
N LEU A 91 -3.60 -12.73 8.83
CA LEU A 91 -3.56 -14.10 9.32
C LEU A 91 -3.80 -14.20 10.83
N ASN A 92 -3.39 -13.19 11.60
CA ASN A 92 -3.67 -13.14 13.04
C ASN A 92 -5.17 -12.97 13.36
N ASP A 93 -5.90 -12.26 12.49
CA ASP A 93 -7.34 -12.03 12.67
C ASP A 93 -8.20 -13.25 12.31
N THR A 94 -7.63 -14.26 11.64
CA THR A 94 -8.33 -15.52 11.40
C THR A 94 -8.11 -16.52 12.52
N THR A 95 -9.15 -17.28 12.91
CA THR A 95 -9.05 -18.36 13.89
C THR A 95 -8.39 -19.61 13.32
N ALA A 96 -8.48 -19.82 12.01
CA ALA A 96 -7.87 -20.96 11.35
C ALA A 96 -6.34 -20.85 11.34
N ASP A 97 -5.66 -21.99 11.52
CA ASP A 97 -4.23 -22.10 11.30
C ASP A 97 -3.96 -22.40 9.82
N ILE A 98 -3.94 -21.34 9.03
CA ILE A 98 -3.76 -21.42 7.59
C ILE A 98 -2.40 -20.85 7.17
N GLN A 99 -1.89 -21.40 6.09
CA GLN A 99 -0.76 -20.84 5.36
C GLN A 99 -1.31 -20.20 4.09
N SER A 100 -0.80 -19.04 3.75
CA SER A 100 -1.21 -18.30 2.56
C SER A 100 -0.07 -18.28 1.55
N GLU A 101 -0.37 -18.71 0.33
CA GLU A 101 0.55 -18.63 -0.81
C GLU A 101 -0.07 -17.77 -1.88
N ILE A 102 0.58 -16.68 -2.22
CA ILE A 102 0.09 -15.75 -3.23
C ILE A 102 1.22 -15.19 -4.07
N PHE A 103 0.90 -14.79 -5.28
CA PHE A 103 1.76 -13.93 -6.07
C PHE A 103 1.40 -12.47 -5.84
N LEU A 104 2.42 -11.61 -5.84
CA LEU A 104 2.33 -10.18 -5.67
C LEU A 104 3.01 -9.49 -6.83
N THR A 105 2.43 -8.39 -7.29
CA THR A 105 3.08 -7.52 -8.26
C THR A 105 3.69 -6.33 -7.53
N ALA A 106 5.00 -6.14 -7.63
CA ALA A 106 5.66 -4.87 -7.35
C ALA A 106 5.74 -4.06 -8.65
N PHE A 107 5.59 -2.75 -8.55
CA PHE A 107 5.76 -1.85 -9.70
C PHE A 107 6.39 -0.53 -9.27
N TRP A 108 7.07 0.13 -10.21
CA TRP A 108 7.71 1.40 -10.01
C TRP A 108 7.01 2.48 -10.82
N ILE A 109 6.82 3.63 -10.19
CA ILE A 109 6.26 4.83 -10.82
C ILE A 109 7.05 6.05 -10.38
N PRO A 110 7.52 6.92 -11.28
CA PRO A 110 8.17 8.16 -10.92
C PRO A 110 7.16 9.16 -10.34
N LEU A 111 7.57 9.85 -9.29
CA LEU A 111 6.82 10.91 -8.64
C LEU A 111 7.59 12.23 -8.77
N GLU A 112 6.86 13.31 -8.98
CA GLU A 112 7.41 14.68 -9.10
C GLU A 112 6.37 15.68 -8.62
N SER A 113 6.76 16.59 -7.74
CA SER A 113 5.90 17.68 -7.28
C SER A 113 6.71 18.80 -6.63
N ASP A 114 6.38 20.04 -6.97
CA ASP A 114 6.89 21.23 -6.28
C ASP A 114 6.24 21.45 -4.90
N LYS A 115 5.17 20.70 -4.60
CA LYS A 115 4.43 20.72 -3.32
C LYS A 115 4.71 19.45 -2.51
N ALA A 116 5.98 19.08 -2.46
CA ALA A 116 6.46 17.93 -1.71
C ALA A 116 7.00 18.31 -0.34
N ILE A 117 6.79 17.44 0.68
CA ILE A 117 7.41 17.58 1.99
C ILE A 117 8.18 16.33 2.36
N ASP A 118 9.39 16.49 2.90
CA ASP A 118 10.17 15.39 3.48
C ASP A 118 10.19 15.51 5.01
N VAL A 119 9.32 14.76 5.68
CA VAL A 119 9.25 14.75 7.15
C VAL A 119 10.31 13.83 7.79
N THR A 120 11.21 13.26 6.99
CA THR A 120 12.38 12.51 7.49
C THR A 120 13.60 13.40 7.71
N ALA A 121 13.51 14.69 7.37
CA ALA A 121 14.56 15.69 7.48
C ALA A 121 14.16 16.80 8.49
N PRO A 122 15.13 17.60 8.99
CA PRO A 122 14.83 18.72 9.86
C PRO A 122 13.83 19.72 9.22
N PRO A 123 12.94 20.30 10.02
CA PRO A 123 12.78 20.16 11.48
C PRO A 123 11.89 18.98 11.90
N PHE A 124 11.34 18.20 10.97
CA PHE A 124 10.34 17.19 11.25
C PHE A 124 10.90 15.86 11.76
N ASP A 125 12.17 15.56 11.50
CA ASP A 125 12.86 14.35 11.95
C ASP A 125 12.81 14.14 13.47
N ALA A 126 12.76 15.24 14.24
CA ALA A 126 12.56 15.22 15.70
C ALA A 126 11.21 14.58 16.10
N TYR A 127 10.25 14.50 15.20
CA TYR A 127 8.90 13.94 15.45
C TYR A 127 8.68 12.57 14.82
N THR A 128 9.74 11.90 14.34
CA THR A 128 9.65 10.60 13.66
C THR A 128 8.85 9.57 14.46
N GLU A 129 9.06 9.45 15.77
CA GLU A 129 8.35 8.50 16.63
C GLU A 129 6.82 8.72 16.67
N LYS A 130 6.37 9.97 16.49
CA LYS A 130 4.95 10.34 16.42
C LYS A 130 4.41 10.10 15.02
N ILE A 131 5.07 10.64 14.00
CA ILE A 131 4.64 10.56 12.60
C ILE A 131 4.63 9.11 12.10
N SER A 132 5.64 8.32 12.50
CA SER A 132 5.81 6.92 12.11
C SER A 132 5.52 5.96 13.27
N SER A 133 4.60 6.33 14.17
CA SER A 133 4.20 5.47 15.29
C SER A 133 3.75 4.09 14.81
N LYS A 134 4.18 3.05 15.54
CA LYS A 134 3.77 1.65 15.28
C LYS A 134 2.38 1.35 15.80
N THR A 135 1.85 2.16 16.73
CA THR A 135 0.65 1.85 17.52
C THR A 135 -0.46 2.88 17.42
N SER A 136 -0.22 4.06 16.84
CA SER A 136 -1.21 5.13 16.72
C SER A 136 -1.05 5.87 15.40
N TYR A 137 -2.17 6.31 14.83
CA TYR A 137 -2.21 7.21 13.68
C TYR A 137 -2.60 8.65 14.05
N ALA A 138 -2.91 8.94 15.33
CA ALA A 138 -3.47 10.23 15.73
C ALA A 138 -2.62 11.44 15.28
N ASP A 139 -1.31 11.45 15.62
CA ASP A 139 -0.42 12.54 15.24
C ASP A 139 -0.21 12.62 13.71
N SER A 140 -0.04 11.49 13.04
CA SER A 140 0.17 11.47 11.60
C SER A 140 -1.10 11.79 10.80
N GLN A 141 -2.29 11.47 11.31
CA GLN A 141 -3.56 11.90 10.71
C GLN A 141 -3.75 13.41 10.85
N SER A 142 -3.45 13.98 12.02
CA SER A 142 -3.48 15.44 12.21
C SER A 142 -2.53 16.14 11.24
N LEU A 143 -1.31 15.63 11.10
CA LEU A 143 -0.36 16.14 10.09
C LEU A 143 -0.92 15.98 8.66
N GLY A 144 -1.55 14.84 8.35
CA GLY A 144 -2.17 14.61 7.05
C GLY A 144 -3.29 15.59 6.70
N THR A 145 -4.11 15.98 7.69
CA THR A 145 -5.12 17.02 7.54
C THR A 145 -4.46 18.37 7.22
N SER A 146 -3.47 18.80 8.01
CA SER A 146 -2.75 20.05 7.75
C SER A 146 -2.04 20.06 6.38
N MET A 147 -1.41 18.95 5.99
CA MET A 147 -0.81 18.83 4.65
C MET A 147 -1.81 19.06 3.51
N ARG A 148 -3.06 18.56 3.67
CA ARG A 148 -4.11 18.79 2.65
C ARG A 148 -4.58 20.23 2.62
N GLU A 149 -4.76 20.85 3.78
CA GLU A 149 -5.12 22.27 3.91
C GLU A 149 -4.09 23.17 3.25
N ASP A 150 -2.79 22.80 3.35
CA ASP A 150 -1.67 23.53 2.71
C ASP A 150 -1.43 23.09 1.25
N GLY A 151 -2.24 22.16 0.72
CA GLY A 151 -2.12 21.70 -0.67
C GLY A 151 -0.88 20.85 -0.96
N VAL A 152 -0.33 20.16 0.04
CA VAL A 152 0.77 19.20 -0.14
C VAL A 152 0.31 18.02 -0.97
N GLU A 153 1.04 17.70 -2.03
CA GLU A 153 0.72 16.65 -2.99
C GLU A 153 1.39 15.31 -2.64
N LEU A 154 2.60 15.35 -2.08
CA LEU A 154 3.30 14.16 -1.61
C LEU A 154 4.14 14.42 -0.36
N CYS A 155 4.26 13.39 0.47
CA CYS A 155 5.02 13.42 1.71
C CYS A 155 5.95 12.20 1.80
N LEU A 156 7.25 12.42 2.04
CA LEU A 156 8.20 11.37 2.39
C LEU A 156 8.24 11.20 3.91
N TYR A 157 8.18 9.94 4.38
CA TYR A 157 8.19 9.62 5.81
C TYR A 157 8.93 8.32 6.10
N ARG A 158 9.36 8.08 7.35
CA ARG A 158 9.97 6.81 7.77
C ARG A 158 8.94 5.71 7.86
N SER A 159 9.28 4.51 7.36
CA SER A 159 8.44 3.33 7.56
C SER A 159 8.38 2.97 9.05
N ALA A 160 7.18 2.70 9.54
CA ALA A 160 6.97 2.17 10.89
C ALA A 160 7.16 0.65 10.96
N ARG A 161 7.27 -0.02 9.81
CA ARG A 161 7.29 -1.48 9.69
C ARG A 161 8.64 -2.02 9.23
N ASP A 162 9.39 -1.24 8.47
CA ASP A 162 10.74 -1.62 8.05
C ASP A 162 11.72 -1.50 9.24
N PRO A 163 12.41 -2.57 9.65
CA PRO A 163 13.43 -2.51 10.70
C PRO A 163 14.54 -1.51 10.39
N GLU A 164 14.89 -1.31 9.12
CA GLU A 164 15.90 -0.37 8.66
C GLU A 164 15.35 1.07 8.51
N GLN A 165 14.08 1.29 8.87
CA GLN A 165 13.41 2.59 8.79
C GLN A 165 13.55 3.27 7.41
N GLY A 166 13.45 2.49 6.34
CA GLY A 166 13.43 3.00 4.98
C GLY A 166 12.34 4.04 4.75
N LYS A 167 12.48 4.81 3.67
CA LYS A 167 11.52 5.87 3.35
C LYS A 167 10.32 5.34 2.58
N ASN A 168 9.15 5.72 3.04
CA ASN A 168 7.88 5.61 2.35
C ASN A 168 7.47 6.95 1.75
N VAL A 169 6.52 6.90 0.84
CA VAL A 169 5.85 8.06 0.26
C VAL A 169 4.34 7.94 0.42
N ALA A 170 3.69 9.03 0.82
CA ALA A 170 2.25 9.22 0.78
C ALA A 170 1.92 10.24 -0.31
N VAL A 171 1.12 9.85 -1.31
CA VAL A 171 0.67 10.72 -2.39
C VAL A 171 -0.77 11.13 -2.10
N CYS A 172 -0.98 12.43 -1.88
CA CYS A 172 -2.27 13.03 -1.55
C CYS A 172 -3.01 13.54 -2.79
N SER A 173 -2.29 13.86 -3.88
CA SER A 173 -2.85 14.29 -5.16
C SER A 173 -2.33 13.43 -6.32
N PRO A 174 -3.18 13.06 -7.30
CA PRO A 174 -2.75 12.36 -8.51
C PRO A 174 -1.79 13.19 -9.39
N ASP A 175 -1.71 14.49 -9.17
CA ASP A 175 -0.80 15.39 -9.91
C ASP A 175 0.67 15.08 -9.63
N ALA A 176 0.98 14.47 -8.48
CA ALA A 176 2.33 14.04 -8.14
C ALA A 176 2.85 12.83 -8.95
N PHE A 177 2.00 12.15 -9.73
CA PHE A 177 2.47 11.08 -10.62
C PHE A 177 3.07 11.68 -11.90
N ALA A 178 4.38 11.63 -12.06
CA ALA A 178 5.09 12.10 -13.26
C ALA A 178 4.72 11.31 -14.52
N LYS A 179 4.16 10.09 -14.36
CA LYS A 179 3.61 9.28 -15.43
C LYS A 179 2.23 8.75 -15.05
N LYS A 180 1.31 8.76 -16.01
CA LYS A 180 -0.06 8.26 -15.80
C LYS A 180 -0.23 6.75 -16.04
N THR A 181 0.78 6.10 -16.62
CA THR A 181 0.77 4.69 -16.98
C THR A 181 1.83 3.89 -16.25
N VAL A 182 1.52 2.66 -15.91
CA VAL A 182 2.46 1.68 -15.34
C VAL A 182 2.81 0.68 -16.44
N SER A 183 4.05 0.72 -16.92
CA SER A 183 4.53 -0.19 -17.97
C SER A 183 4.83 -1.59 -17.43
N ASP A 184 4.77 -2.60 -18.29
CA ASP A 184 5.14 -3.97 -17.89
C ASP A 184 6.61 -4.07 -17.51
N ALA A 185 7.48 -3.29 -18.15
CA ALA A 185 8.91 -3.21 -17.82
C ALA A 185 9.18 -2.66 -16.41
N SER A 186 8.19 -1.96 -15.82
CA SER A 186 8.26 -1.46 -14.45
C SER A 186 7.56 -2.37 -13.43
N ARG A 187 7.34 -3.64 -13.77
CA ARG A 187 6.67 -4.61 -12.90
C ARG A 187 7.56 -5.80 -12.61
N GLU A 188 7.43 -6.32 -11.40
CA GLU A 188 8.04 -7.59 -10.96
C GLU A 188 7.00 -8.45 -10.27
N THR A 189 7.07 -9.76 -10.49
CA THR A 189 6.25 -10.72 -9.77
C THR A 189 7.04 -11.32 -8.62
N TRP A 190 6.48 -11.20 -7.43
CA TRP A 190 7.02 -11.74 -6.20
C TRP A 190 6.12 -12.87 -5.69
N TYR A 191 6.72 -13.96 -5.27
CA TYR A 191 6.06 -15.02 -4.53
C TYR A 191 6.07 -14.67 -3.04
N CYS A 192 4.91 -14.79 -2.38
CA CYS A 192 4.77 -14.58 -0.94
C CYS A 192 4.16 -15.84 -0.31
N TRP A 193 4.89 -16.42 0.64
CA TRP A 193 4.38 -17.40 1.58
C TRP A 193 4.25 -16.76 2.96
N ALA A 194 3.12 -16.99 3.64
CA ALA A 194 2.90 -16.43 4.97
C ALA A 194 2.12 -17.38 5.87
N SER A 195 2.49 -17.42 7.15
CA SER A 195 1.79 -18.02 8.28
C SER A 195 1.54 -16.98 9.37
N LYS A 196 0.95 -17.38 10.51
CA LYS A 196 0.80 -16.47 11.67
C LYS A 196 2.12 -16.00 12.27
N ASP A 197 3.22 -16.73 12.04
CA ASP A 197 4.50 -16.49 12.68
C ASP A 197 5.51 -15.76 11.80
N ARG A 198 5.37 -15.88 10.48
CA ARG A 198 6.34 -15.31 9.53
C ARG A 198 5.75 -15.11 8.14
N ALA A 199 6.37 -14.20 7.39
CA ALA A 199 6.15 -14.00 5.98
C ALA A 199 7.48 -14.06 5.21
N GLU A 200 7.50 -14.78 4.09
CA GLU A 200 8.66 -14.98 3.23
C GLU A 200 8.32 -14.55 1.83
N PHE A 201 9.20 -13.76 1.22
CA PHE A 201 9.03 -13.22 -0.11
C PHE A 201 10.19 -13.64 -0.98
N ARG A 202 9.89 -14.02 -2.21
CA ARG A 202 10.90 -14.43 -3.19
C ARG A 202 10.61 -13.82 -4.55
N TRP A 203 11.62 -13.20 -5.10
CA TRP A 203 11.66 -12.77 -6.48
C TRP A 203 12.81 -13.49 -7.19
N GLN A 204 12.61 -13.83 -8.44
CA GLN A 204 13.60 -14.51 -9.25
C GLN A 204 13.57 -14.01 -10.69
N SER A 205 14.74 -13.70 -11.23
CA SER A 205 14.99 -13.50 -12.67
C SER A 205 15.91 -14.58 -13.20
N PHE A 206 16.29 -14.50 -14.46
CA PHE A 206 17.24 -15.43 -15.07
C PHE A 206 18.62 -15.41 -14.40
N THR A 207 19.01 -14.28 -13.83
CA THR A 207 20.38 -14.06 -13.29
C THR A 207 20.43 -13.82 -11.81
N GLN A 208 19.31 -13.51 -11.19
CA GLN A 208 19.26 -13.07 -9.79
C GLN A 208 18.08 -13.69 -9.04
N THR A 209 18.29 -13.95 -7.76
CA THR A 209 17.25 -14.33 -6.81
C THR A 209 17.35 -13.41 -5.60
N LYS A 210 16.20 -12.87 -5.15
CA LYS A 210 16.09 -12.08 -3.94
C LYS A 210 15.10 -12.75 -3.00
N SER A 211 15.46 -12.87 -1.73
CA SER A 211 14.59 -13.44 -0.70
C SER A 211 14.61 -12.53 0.52
N LEU A 212 13.40 -12.21 1.03
CA LEU A 212 13.22 -11.41 2.23
C LEU A 212 12.33 -12.20 3.18
N ARG A 213 12.67 -12.18 4.48
CA ARG A 213 11.94 -12.89 5.52
C ARG A 213 11.70 -11.97 6.70
N PHE A 214 10.47 -11.99 7.19
CA PHE A 214 10.06 -11.26 8.37
C PHE A 214 9.34 -12.21 9.32
N THR A 215 9.75 -12.18 10.58
CA THR A 215 9.04 -12.90 11.65
C THR A 215 8.00 -11.99 12.28
N ARG A 216 7.02 -12.58 12.93
CA ARG A 216 6.02 -11.84 13.72
C ARG A 216 6.70 -10.90 14.73
N ALA A 217 7.74 -11.38 15.42
CA ALA A 217 8.49 -10.61 16.40
C ALA A 217 9.10 -9.31 15.84
N THR A 218 9.39 -9.23 14.54
CA THR A 218 9.87 -8.02 13.86
C THR A 218 8.90 -6.84 14.03
N PHE A 219 7.59 -7.13 14.07
CA PHE A 219 6.54 -6.11 14.07
C PHE A 219 5.85 -5.93 15.43
N GLU A 220 6.13 -6.81 16.40
CA GLU A 220 5.49 -6.76 17.71
C GLU A 220 5.93 -5.53 18.53
N VAL A 221 4.97 -5.00 19.26
CA VAL A 221 5.18 -4.01 20.31
C VAL A 221 4.58 -4.60 21.59
N SER A 222 5.40 -4.72 22.62
CA SER A 222 4.99 -5.36 23.89
C SER A 222 4.38 -6.77 23.69
N GLY A 223 4.96 -7.57 22.80
CA GLY A 223 4.55 -8.95 22.53
C GLY A 223 3.25 -9.10 21.73
N ARG A 224 2.76 -8.04 21.07
CA ARG A 224 1.55 -8.06 20.25
C ARG A 224 1.75 -7.33 18.93
N LEU A 225 1.10 -7.82 17.86
CA LEU A 225 1.01 -7.06 16.62
C LEU A 225 0.13 -5.82 16.86
N PRO A 226 0.65 -4.60 16.61
CA PRO A 226 -0.10 -3.37 16.79
C PRO A 226 -1.08 -3.18 15.62
N ILE A 227 -2.27 -3.80 15.73
CA ILE A 227 -3.32 -3.70 14.72
C ILE A 227 -4.11 -2.42 14.98
N MET A 228 -4.20 -1.54 13.98
CA MET A 228 -5.05 -0.36 14.02
C MET A 228 -6.50 -0.78 13.82
N ARG A 229 -7.36 -0.42 14.74
CA ARG A 229 -8.80 -0.74 14.71
C ARG A 229 -9.64 0.51 14.89
#